data_64fb213c50581ef929667f485ac6a881
#
_entry.id   64fb213c50581ef929667f485ac6a881
#
_cell.length_a   1.000
_cell.length_b   1.000
_cell.length_c   1.000
_cell.angle_alpha   90.00
_cell.angle_beta   90.00
_cell.angle_gamma   90.00
#
_symmetry.space_group_name_H-M   'P 1'
#
loop_
_entity.id
_entity.type
_entity.pdbx_description
1 polymer ?
#
loop_
_entity_poly.entity_id
_entity_poly.type
_entity_poly.pdbx_seq_one_letter_code
_entity_poly.pdbx_strand_id
1 'polypeptide(L)'
;MAEAILYKLTDSEGQTHGGGTNHTQWGAGITHEAKGPADGPLCSASWIHAYEHPLVAVLMNPIHANLKNPQLWSCRGEIGKRDGQLKCGCRALTTVELLPLPQITTEQRVRFAIGCAWPRASESWKKWVANWLSGKDRTAAEAAAEAAAAEEAARAARAAAAAWAAWAGFDLIAIAEWATTEKPIETLYPVEVKP
;
A
#
# COMPACT_ATOMS: atom_id res chain seq x y z
N MET A 1 12.29 -15.59 -15.63
CA MET A 1 10.95 -15.28 -15.06
C MET A 1 10.27 -14.28 -15.99
N ALA A 2 8.95 -14.15 -15.96
CA ALA A 2 8.25 -13.24 -16.87
C ALA A 2 8.32 -11.80 -16.36
N GLU A 3 8.42 -10.84 -17.27
CA GLU A 3 8.35 -9.42 -16.98
C GLU A 3 6.92 -9.06 -16.47
N ALA A 4 6.82 -8.37 -15.35
CA ALA A 4 5.55 -7.97 -14.75
C ALA A 4 5.26 -6.49 -15.00
N ILE A 5 3.97 -6.15 -15.08
CA ILE A 5 3.52 -4.77 -15.01
C ILE A 5 3.49 -4.37 -13.53
N LEU A 6 4.21 -3.31 -13.21
CA LEU A 6 4.40 -2.82 -11.85
C LEU A 6 4.10 -1.33 -11.78
N TYR A 7 4.06 -0.80 -10.57
CA TYR A 7 3.77 0.60 -10.30
C TYR A 7 4.82 1.21 -9.40
N LYS A 8 5.19 2.46 -9.68
CA LYS A 8 6.16 3.20 -8.89
C LYS A 8 5.66 4.61 -8.62
N LEU A 9 5.88 5.09 -7.40
CA LEU A 9 5.70 6.49 -7.07
C LEU A 9 7.04 7.23 -7.12
N THR A 10 6.98 8.45 -7.64
CA THR A 10 8.04 9.46 -7.56
C THR A 10 7.46 10.73 -6.93
N ASP A 11 8.28 11.68 -6.57
CA ASP A 11 7.81 13.03 -6.26
C ASP A 11 7.34 13.78 -7.53
N SER A 12 6.96 15.05 -7.38
CA SER A 12 6.50 15.90 -8.48
C SER A 12 7.56 16.19 -9.54
N GLU A 13 8.84 16.00 -9.24
CA GLU A 13 9.97 16.18 -10.14
C GLU A 13 10.43 14.88 -10.80
N GLY A 14 9.72 13.79 -10.55
CA GLY A 14 10.07 12.46 -11.07
C GLY A 14 11.20 11.79 -10.30
N GLN A 15 11.44 12.18 -9.04
CA GLN A 15 12.56 11.67 -8.27
C GLN A 15 12.10 10.71 -7.16
N THR A 16 13.00 9.81 -6.79
CA THR A 16 12.87 9.02 -5.56
C THR A 16 14.10 9.21 -4.69
N HIS A 17 13.88 9.22 -3.37
CA HIS A 17 14.93 9.43 -2.37
C HIS A 17 15.27 8.11 -1.69
N GLY A 18 16.51 7.67 -1.81
CA GLY A 18 17.01 6.43 -1.20
C GLY A 18 17.61 6.65 0.17
N GLY A 19 16.85 7.16 1.15
CA GLY A 19 17.31 7.30 2.55
C GLY A 19 18.51 8.24 2.78
N GLY A 20 18.82 9.14 1.83
CA GLY A 20 19.94 10.05 1.87
C GLY A 20 19.89 11.10 0.76
N THR A 21 21.02 11.68 0.39
CA THR A 21 21.14 12.74 -0.63
C THR A 21 21.12 12.21 -2.07
N ASN A 22 21.04 10.90 -2.28
CA ASN A 22 21.04 10.32 -3.61
C ASN A 22 19.62 10.31 -4.19
N HIS A 23 19.37 11.25 -5.08
CA HIS A 23 18.15 11.30 -5.87
C HIS A 23 18.28 10.38 -7.09
N THR A 24 17.27 9.57 -7.35
CA THR A 24 17.15 8.77 -8.57
C THR A 24 16.10 9.41 -9.44
N GLN A 25 16.49 9.88 -10.62
CA GLN A 25 15.59 10.50 -11.58
C GLN A 25 14.89 9.43 -12.42
N TRP A 26 13.57 9.52 -12.51
CA TRP A 26 12.69 8.67 -13.30
C TRP A 26 11.98 9.47 -14.37
N GLY A 27 11.50 8.77 -15.41
CA GLY A 27 10.78 9.35 -16.54
C GLY A 27 10.43 8.26 -17.55
N ALA A 28 9.69 8.58 -18.59
CA ALA A 28 9.27 7.61 -19.58
C ALA A 28 10.48 6.94 -20.25
N GLY A 29 10.52 5.62 -20.26
CA GLY A 29 11.59 4.80 -20.85
C GLY A 29 12.89 4.75 -20.03
N ILE A 30 12.94 5.33 -18.81
CA ILE A 30 14.15 5.30 -17.98
C ILE A 30 14.22 3.96 -17.25
N THR A 31 15.39 3.32 -17.36
CA THR A 31 15.72 2.09 -16.64
C THR A 31 16.79 2.37 -15.60
N HIS A 32 16.58 1.83 -14.41
CA HIS A 32 17.62 1.77 -13.37
C HIS A 32 17.88 0.33 -12.95
N GLU A 33 19.11 0.09 -12.53
CA GLU A 33 19.56 -1.18 -11.96
C GLU A 33 19.93 -1.03 -10.50
N ALA A 34 19.64 -2.06 -9.71
CA ALA A 34 20.00 -2.12 -8.31
C ALA A 34 21.52 -2.34 -8.15
N LYS A 35 22.13 -1.59 -7.24
CA LYS A 35 23.61 -1.56 -7.06
C LYS A 35 24.14 -2.57 -6.06
N GLY A 36 23.29 -3.08 -5.15
CA GLY A 36 23.68 -4.03 -4.11
C GLY A 36 23.67 -5.49 -4.59
N PRO A 37 24.09 -6.45 -3.75
CA PRO A 37 24.11 -7.87 -4.08
C PRO A 37 22.69 -8.43 -4.27
N ALA A 38 22.54 -9.47 -5.12
CA ALA A 38 21.23 -10.00 -5.51
C ALA A 38 20.48 -10.72 -4.38
N ASP A 39 21.15 -11.10 -3.31
CA ASP A 39 20.61 -11.79 -2.13
C ASP A 39 20.31 -10.86 -0.94
N GLY A 40 20.61 -9.57 -1.09
CA GLY A 40 20.46 -8.59 -0.03
C GLY A 40 19.02 -8.42 0.48
N PRO A 41 18.82 -7.76 1.64
CA PRO A 41 17.50 -7.44 2.17
C PRO A 41 16.70 -6.57 1.21
N LEU A 42 15.36 -6.72 1.20
CA LEU A 42 14.51 -5.93 0.29
C LEU A 42 14.69 -4.42 0.48
N CYS A 43 14.76 -3.94 1.71
CA CYS A 43 14.97 -2.52 2.01
C CYS A 43 16.47 -2.14 2.01
N SER A 44 17.17 -2.41 0.91
CA SER A 44 18.57 -2.07 0.71
C SER A 44 18.84 -1.65 -0.74
N ALA A 45 20.08 -1.29 -1.06
CA ALA A 45 20.53 -0.99 -2.43
C ALA A 45 20.46 -2.20 -3.38
N SER A 46 20.12 -3.39 -2.87
CA SER A 46 19.99 -4.61 -3.65
C SER A 46 18.74 -4.66 -4.53
N TRP A 47 17.77 -3.80 -4.25
CA TRP A 47 16.48 -3.84 -4.92
C TRP A 47 15.93 -2.46 -5.22
N ILE A 48 15.32 -2.34 -6.40
CA ILE A 48 14.50 -1.19 -6.76
C ILE A 48 13.06 -1.54 -6.39
N HIS A 49 12.45 -0.74 -5.52
CA HIS A 49 11.10 -1.00 -5.03
C HIS A 49 10.04 -0.57 -6.02
N ALA A 50 9.01 -1.42 -6.17
CA ALA A 50 7.80 -1.18 -6.93
C ALA A 50 6.60 -1.82 -6.20
N TYR A 51 5.42 -1.64 -6.76
CA TYR A 51 4.15 -2.19 -6.26
C TYR A 51 3.49 -3.01 -7.36
N GLU A 52 2.75 -4.04 -6.98
CA GLU A 52 2.00 -4.87 -7.92
C GLU A 52 0.59 -4.29 -8.18
N HIS A 53 0.16 -3.28 -7.42
CA HIS A 53 -1.14 -2.62 -7.59
C HIS A 53 -1.07 -1.10 -7.35
N PRO A 54 -1.72 -0.25 -8.19
CA PRO A 54 -1.61 1.20 -8.10
C PRO A 54 -2.26 1.77 -6.82
N LEU A 55 -3.39 1.22 -6.37
CA LEU A 55 -4.02 1.65 -5.11
C LEU A 55 -3.13 1.36 -3.90
N VAL A 56 -2.48 0.19 -3.87
CA VAL A 56 -1.52 -0.15 -2.81
C VAL A 56 -0.36 0.83 -2.80
N ALA A 57 0.18 1.21 -3.97
CA ALA A 57 1.23 2.21 -4.06
C ALA A 57 0.82 3.53 -3.38
N VAL A 58 -0.37 4.04 -3.69
CA VAL A 58 -0.87 5.33 -3.16
C VAL A 58 -1.24 5.24 -1.68
N LEU A 59 -1.88 4.15 -1.25
CA LEU A 59 -2.26 3.93 0.15
C LEU A 59 -1.03 3.73 1.05
N MET A 60 0.01 3.09 0.54
CA MET A 60 1.26 2.84 1.28
C MET A 60 2.26 4.00 1.20
N ASN A 61 2.02 5.03 0.37
CA ASN A 61 2.94 6.15 0.23
C ASN A 61 3.32 6.82 1.57
N PRO A 62 2.38 7.14 2.49
CA PRO A 62 2.71 7.80 3.75
C PRO A 62 3.70 7.00 4.62
N ILE A 63 3.73 5.68 4.46
CA ILE A 63 4.54 4.77 5.26
C ILE A 63 5.88 4.44 4.59
N HIS A 64 5.86 4.25 3.27
CA HIS A 64 7.03 3.77 2.55
C HIS A 64 7.95 4.90 2.09
N ALA A 65 7.40 6.02 1.60
CA ALA A 65 8.19 7.07 0.99
C ALA A 65 7.76 8.48 1.42
N ASN A 66 6.49 8.65 1.82
CA ASN A 66 5.91 9.93 2.24
C ASN A 66 6.15 11.06 1.22
N LEU A 67 6.00 10.73 -0.06
CA LEU A 67 6.18 11.68 -1.16
C LEU A 67 5.01 12.68 -1.17
N LYS A 68 5.33 13.96 -1.25
CA LYS A 68 4.34 15.02 -1.45
C LYS A 68 4.03 15.14 -2.95
N ASN A 69 2.74 15.27 -3.29
CA ASN A 69 2.27 15.38 -4.68
C ASN A 69 2.90 14.33 -5.60
N PRO A 70 2.77 13.01 -5.26
CA PRO A 70 3.46 11.98 -5.99
C PRO A 70 2.93 11.84 -7.42
N GLN A 71 3.81 11.42 -8.30
CA GLN A 71 3.49 10.93 -9.65
C GLN A 71 3.45 9.40 -9.63
N LEU A 72 2.49 8.80 -10.34
CA LEU A 72 2.36 7.36 -10.48
C LEU A 72 2.82 6.93 -11.87
N TRP A 73 3.73 5.99 -11.92
CA TRP A 73 4.28 5.41 -13.14
C TRP A 73 3.88 3.96 -13.29
N SER A 74 3.46 3.55 -14.50
CA SER A 74 3.54 2.15 -14.90
C SER A 74 5.00 1.78 -15.15
N CYS A 75 5.36 0.56 -14.78
CA CYS A 75 6.73 0.08 -14.88
C CYS A 75 6.76 -1.35 -15.41
N ARG A 76 7.91 -1.76 -15.93
CA ARG A 76 8.23 -3.14 -16.28
C ARG A 76 9.47 -3.58 -15.52
N GLY A 77 9.43 -4.80 -15.01
CA GLY A 77 10.55 -5.40 -14.32
C GLY A 77 10.26 -6.84 -13.92
N GLU A 78 11.31 -7.58 -13.66
CA GLU A 78 11.21 -8.93 -13.11
C GLU A 78 11.23 -8.84 -11.58
N ILE A 79 10.23 -9.45 -10.94
CA ILE A 79 10.14 -9.46 -9.47
C ILE A 79 11.11 -10.51 -8.94
N GLY A 80 12.16 -10.05 -8.24
CA GLY A 80 13.11 -10.93 -7.57
C GLY A 80 12.80 -11.17 -6.09
N LYS A 81 12.08 -10.24 -5.45
CA LYS A 81 11.73 -10.35 -4.03
C LYS A 81 10.40 -9.67 -3.73
N ARG A 82 9.65 -10.21 -2.76
CA ARG A 82 8.38 -9.65 -2.29
C ARG A 82 8.38 -9.45 -0.79
N ASP A 83 7.66 -8.44 -0.35
CA ASP A 83 7.24 -8.22 1.04
C ASP A 83 5.71 -8.42 1.10
N GLY A 84 5.26 -9.67 1.00
CA GLY A 84 3.87 -9.99 0.76
C GLY A 84 3.33 -9.25 -0.46
N GLN A 85 2.20 -8.57 -0.30
CA GLN A 85 1.61 -7.67 -1.30
C GLN A 85 1.91 -6.19 -1.05
N LEU A 86 2.75 -5.86 -0.04
CA LEU A 86 3.06 -4.47 0.31
C LEU A 86 3.91 -3.79 -0.75
N LYS A 87 4.94 -4.47 -1.20
CA LYS A 87 5.86 -4.02 -2.24
C LYS A 87 6.69 -5.18 -2.76
N CYS A 88 7.29 -4.97 -3.93
CA CYS A 88 8.25 -5.89 -4.50
C CYS A 88 9.58 -5.20 -4.80
N GLY A 89 10.61 -5.99 -5.06
CA GLY A 89 11.93 -5.57 -5.45
C GLY A 89 12.32 -6.18 -6.79
N CYS A 90 12.84 -5.35 -7.67
CA CYS A 90 13.38 -5.72 -8.98
C CYS A 90 14.89 -5.43 -9.02
N ARG A 91 15.64 -6.24 -9.77
CA ARG A 91 17.06 -5.95 -10.05
C ARG A 91 17.21 -4.83 -11.07
N ALA A 92 16.31 -4.78 -12.03
CA ALA A 92 16.14 -3.69 -12.98
C ALA A 92 14.68 -3.31 -13.06
N LEU A 93 14.39 -2.01 -13.20
CA LEU A 93 13.03 -1.49 -13.35
C LEU A 93 13.03 -0.37 -14.38
N THR A 94 12.12 -0.46 -15.34
CA THR A 94 11.89 0.55 -16.38
C THR A 94 10.57 1.24 -16.13
N THR A 95 10.56 2.55 -15.95
CA THR A 95 9.32 3.36 -15.98
C THR A 95 8.87 3.52 -17.43
N VAL A 96 7.58 3.29 -17.69
CA VAL A 96 7.02 3.28 -19.05
C VAL A 96 6.18 4.53 -19.31
N GLU A 97 5.15 4.72 -18.50
CA GLU A 97 4.14 5.75 -18.72
C GLU A 97 3.70 6.38 -17.40
N LEU A 98 3.48 7.70 -17.44
CA LEU A 98 2.87 8.44 -16.35
C LEU A 98 1.36 8.17 -16.34
N LEU A 99 0.86 7.67 -15.22
CA LEU A 99 -0.55 7.33 -15.04
C LEU A 99 -1.29 8.39 -14.23
N PRO A 100 -2.61 8.52 -14.42
CA PRO A 100 -3.43 9.28 -13.51
C PRO A 100 -3.30 8.75 -12.08
N LEU A 101 -3.00 9.65 -11.13
CA LEU A 101 -2.89 9.28 -9.73
C LEU A 101 -4.28 9.03 -9.15
N PRO A 102 -4.59 7.85 -8.59
CA PRO A 102 -5.83 7.60 -7.89
C PRO A 102 -6.03 8.61 -6.76
N GLN A 103 -7.17 9.30 -6.77
CA GLN A 103 -7.54 10.24 -5.71
C GLN A 103 -8.14 9.46 -4.56
N ILE A 104 -7.44 9.42 -3.43
CA ILE A 104 -7.86 8.67 -2.23
C ILE A 104 -8.29 9.68 -1.16
N THR A 105 -9.55 9.63 -0.77
CA THR A 105 -10.10 10.46 0.31
C THR A 105 -9.60 9.98 1.68
N THR A 106 -9.73 10.84 2.70
CA THR A 106 -9.43 10.45 4.10
C THR A 106 -10.29 9.27 4.52
N GLU A 107 -11.58 9.26 4.19
CA GLU A 107 -12.48 8.15 4.48
C GLU A 107 -11.98 6.83 3.87
N GLN A 108 -11.56 6.83 2.61
CA GLN A 108 -11.01 5.64 1.95
C GLN A 108 -9.73 5.14 2.62
N ARG A 109 -8.89 6.05 3.13
CA ARG A 109 -7.70 5.66 3.92
C ARG A 109 -8.09 4.99 5.24
N VAL A 110 -9.10 5.53 5.93
CA VAL A 110 -9.65 4.92 7.15
C VAL A 110 -10.25 3.55 6.84
N ARG A 111 -11.03 3.42 5.76
CA ARG A 111 -11.56 2.12 5.31
C ARG A 111 -10.44 1.11 5.06
N PHE A 112 -9.37 1.51 4.36
CA PHE A 112 -8.22 0.65 4.15
C PHE A 112 -7.61 0.16 5.47
N ALA A 113 -7.44 1.07 6.41
CA ALA A 113 -6.96 0.78 7.74
C ALA A 113 -7.87 -0.22 8.49
N ILE A 114 -9.19 0.00 8.42
CA ILE A 114 -10.21 -0.90 8.97
C ILE A 114 -10.09 -2.29 8.36
N GLY A 115 -10.02 -2.39 7.02
CA GLY A 115 -9.86 -3.65 6.34
C GLY A 115 -8.61 -4.41 6.79
N CYS A 116 -7.49 -3.72 6.92
CA CYS A 116 -6.24 -4.32 7.41
C CYS A 116 -6.35 -4.83 8.85
N ALA A 117 -7.08 -4.15 9.74
CA ALA A 117 -7.17 -4.50 11.14
C ALA A 117 -8.29 -5.51 11.46
N TRP A 118 -9.30 -5.61 10.61
CA TRP A 118 -10.54 -6.37 10.85
C TRP A 118 -10.36 -7.80 11.34
N PRO A 119 -9.47 -8.63 10.76
CA PRO A 119 -9.35 -10.03 11.16
C PRO A 119 -8.89 -10.26 12.60
N ARG A 120 -8.26 -9.25 13.21
CA ARG A 120 -7.76 -9.33 14.61
C ARG A 120 -8.49 -8.38 15.57
N ALA A 121 -9.51 -7.71 15.05
CA ALA A 121 -10.25 -6.73 15.82
C ALA A 121 -11.11 -7.37 16.92
N SER A 122 -11.15 -6.70 18.08
CA SER A 122 -12.08 -7.07 19.15
C SER A 122 -13.52 -6.80 18.74
N GLU A 123 -14.48 -7.47 19.36
CA GLU A 123 -15.91 -7.25 19.08
C GLU A 123 -16.36 -5.81 19.43
N SER A 124 -15.78 -5.19 20.45
CA SER A 124 -16.04 -3.78 20.77
C SER A 124 -15.55 -2.84 19.67
N TRP A 125 -14.38 -3.12 19.08
CA TRP A 125 -13.86 -2.33 17.98
C TRP A 125 -14.67 -2.54 16.71
N LYS A 126 -15.07 -3.77 16.38
CA LYS A 126 -15.95 -4.07 15.24
C LYS A 126 -17.31 -3.34 15.36
N LYS A 127 -17.87 -3.24 16.56
CA LYS A 127 -19.09 -2.47 16.81
C LYS A 127 -18.89 -0.98 16.54
N TRP A 128 -17.76 -0.41 16.97
CA TRP A 128 -17.39 0.97 16.63
C TRP A 128 -17.26 1.16 15.11
N VAL A 129 -16.54 0.26 14.43
CA VAL A 129 -16.40 0.29 12.97
C VAL A 129 -17.74 0.25 12.25
N ALA A 130 -18.68 -0.59 12.69
CA ALA A 130 -20.02 -0.67 12.10
C ALA A 130 -20.77 0.67 12.22
N ASN A 131 -20.66 1.37 13.36
CA ASN A 131 -21.21 2.70 13.54
C ASN A 131 -20.52 3.73 12.64
N TRP A 132 -19.19 3.65 12.52
CA TRP A 132 -18.42 4.56 11.69
C TRP A 132 -18.75 4.36 10.19
N LEU A 133 -18.74 3.13 9.69
CA LEU A 133 -19.07 2.79 8.30
C LEU A 133 -20.51 3.15 7.92
N SER A 134 -21.46 3.07 8.87
CA SER A 134 -22.85 3.48 8.66
C SER A 134 -23.10 4.99 8.77
N GLY A 135 -22.07 5.77 9.08
CA GLY A 135 -22.17 7.22 9.24
C GLY A 135 -22.86 7.68 10.54
N LYS A 136 -23.16 6.75 11.46
CA LYS A 136 -23.85 7.08 12.74
C LYS A 136 -22.98 7.82 13.75
N ASP A 137 -21.66 7.66 13.63
CA ASP A 137 -20.71 8.19 14.59
C ASP A 137 -19.48 8.74 13.85
N ARG A 138 -19.61 9.99 13.38
CA ARG A 138 -18.55 10.71 12.65
C ARG A 138 -18.36 12.10 13.26
N THR A 139 -18.11 12.15 14.58
CA THR A 139 -17.85 13.42 15.26
C THR A 139 -16.45 13.97 14.95
N ALA A 140 -16.23 15.29 15.16
CA ALA A 140 -14.93 15.94 14.89
C ALA A 140 -13.77 15.36 15.73
N ALA A 141 -14.06 14.82 16.93
CA ALA A 141 -13.09 14.10 17.75
C ALA A 141 -12.69 12.77 17.11
N GLU A 142 -13.59 12.15 16.37
CA GLU A 142 -13.35 10.94 15.61
C GLU A 142 -12.57 11.23 14.33
N ALA A 143 -12.80 12.35 13.63
CA ALA A 143 -12.00 12.75 12.48
C ALA A 143 -10.52 12.95 12.84
N ALA A 144 -10.21 13.45 14.05
CA ALA A 144 -8.83 13.55 14.56
C ALA A 144 -8.28 12.17 14.96
N ALA A 145 -9.11 11.31 15.55
CA ALA A 145 -8.77 9.91 15.83
C ALA A 145 -8.61 9.10 14.53
N GLU A 146 -9.35 9.44 13.47
CA GLU A 146 -9.24 8.86 12.12
C GLU A 146 -7.89 9.15 11.48
N ALA A 147 -7.40 10.39 11.56
CA ALA A 147 -6.09 10.75 11.02
C ALA A 147 -4.96 10.02 11.78
N ALA A 148 -5.06 9.94 13.11
CA ALA A 148 -4.12 9.20 13.94
C ALA A 148 -4.26 7.68 13.72
N ALA A 149 -5.49 7.16 13.59
CA ALA A 149 -5.76 5.75 13.32
C ALA A 149 -5.33 5.35 11.88
N ALA A 150 -5.44 6.23 10.90
CA ALA A 150 -4.93 5.98 9.56
C ALA A 150 -3.40 5.84 9.55
N GLU A 151 -2.67 6.66 10.33
CA GLU A 151 -1.22 6.50 10.51
C GLU A 151 -0.87 5.24 11.30
N GLU A 152 -1.64 4.91 12.34
CA GLU A 152 -1.40 3.74 13.19
C GLU A 152 -1.77 2.44 12.48
N ALA A 153 -2.86 2.44 11.73
CA ALA A 153 -3.26 1.29 10.93
C ALA A 153 -2.35 1.08 9.73
N ALA A 154 -1.79 2.14 9.17
CA ALA A 154 -0.74 2.02 8.18
C ALA A 154 0.54 1.44 8.80
N ARG A 155 0.87 1.78 10.05
CA ARG A 155 1.94 1.13 10.84
C ARG A 155 1.58 -0.31 11.21
N ALA A 156 0.33 -0.56 11.61
CA ALA A 156 -0.18 -1.89 11.90
C ALA A 156 -0.27 -2.77 10.65
N ALA A 157 -0.64 -2.23 9.49
CA ALA A 157 -0.57 -2.95 8.21
C ALA A 157 0.86 -3.36 7.88
N ARG A 158 1.86 -2.53 8.18
CA ARG A 158 3.28 -2.85 8.01
C ARG A 158 3.75 -3.94 9.00
N ALA A 159 3.34 -3.87 10.26
CA ALA A 159 3.64 -4.89 11.26
C ALA A 159 2.85 -6.17 11.00
N ALA A 160 1.60 -6.04 10.56
CA ALA A 160 0.77 -7.15 10.15
C ALA A 160 1.34 -7.83 8.91
N ALA A 161 1.75 -7.15 7.86
CA ALA A 161 2.29 -7.79 6.66
C ALA A 161 3.51 -8.66 6.96
N ALA A 162 4.37 -8.25 7.89
CA ALA A 162 5.48 -9.07 8.35
C ALA A 162 5.00 -10.34 9.11
N ALA A 163 3.87 -10.24 9.84
CA ALA A 163 3.25 -11.34 10.56
C ALA A 163 2.25 -12.16 9.71
N TRP A 164 1.75 -11.56 8.61
CA TRP A 164 0.68 -12.09 7.77
C TRP A 164 1.17 -12.78 6.51
N ALA A 165 2.46 -12.66 6.16
CA ALA A 165 3.09 -13.51 5.13
C ALA A 165 2.86 -15.02 5.38
N ALA A 166 2.38 -15.38 6.57
CA ALA A 166 2.01 -16.73 6.97
C ALA A 166 0.49 -17.01 6.97
N TRP A 167 -0.37 -16.02 6.66
CA TRP A 167 -1.83 -16.22 6.72
C TRP A 167 -2.47 -16.20 5.33
N ALA A 168 -2.94 -17.38 4.90
CA ALA A 168 -3.48 -17.62 3.56
C ALA A 168 -4.76 -16.84 3.18
N GLY A 169 -5.26 -15.96 4.07
CA GLY A 169 -6.49 -15.19 3.85
C GLY A 169 -6.33 -13.67 3.78
N PHE A 170 -5.10 -13.15 3.81
CA PHE A 170 -4.87 -11.70 3.78
C PHE A 170 -4.58 -11.24 2.35
N ASP A 171 -5.53 -10.55 1.73
CA ASP A 171 -5.39 -9.98 0.40
C ASP A 171 -5.40 -8.44 0.48
N LEU A 172 -4.19 -7.85 0.47
CA LEU A 172 -4.01 -6.40 0.58
C LEU A 172 -4.57 -5.67 -0.65
N ILE A 173 -4.55 -6.29 -1.81
CA ILE A 173 -5.08 -5.72 -3.05
C ILE A 173 -6.61 -5.67 -2.94
N ALA A 174 -7.26 -6.76 -2.55
CA ALA A 174 -8.69 -6.78 -2.31
C ALA A 174 -9.13 -5.77 -1.23
N ILE A 175 -8.34 -5.60 -0.17
CA ILE A 175 -8.58 -4.57 0.86
C ILE A 175 -8.46 -3.16 0.27
N ALA A 176 -7.45 -2.89 -0.55
CA ALA A 176 -7.25 -1.60 -1.19
C ALA A 176 -8.40 -1.27 -2.16
N GLU A 177 -8.84 -2.23 -2.94
CA GLU A 177 -9.99 -2.08 -3.83
C GLU A 177 -11.29 -1.86 -3.04
N TRP A 178 -11.55 -2.68 -2.02
CA TRP A 178 -12.72 -2.52 -1.14
C TRP A 178 -12.77 -1.13 -0.50
N ALA A 179 -11.63 -0.63 -0.03
CA ALA A 179 -11.54 0.66 0.65
C ALA A 179 -11.98 1.84 -0.24
N THR A 180 -11.89 1.70 -1.56
CA THR A 180 -12.33 2.72 -2.53
C THR A 180 -13.80 2.58 -2.93
N THR A 181 -14.54 1.62 -2.35
CA THR A 181 -15.97 1.38 -2.60
C THR A 181 -16.79 1.74 -1.36
N GLU A 182 -18.13 1.78 -1.52
CA GLU A 182 -19.06 1.93 -0.40
C GLU A 182 -19.58 0.57 0.12
N LYS A 183 -19.01 -0.53 -0.35
CA LYS A 183 -19.45 -1.88 0.03
C LYS A 183 -19.27 -2.13 1.53
N PRO A 184 -20.17 -2.93 2.17
CA PRO A 184 -20.01 -3.37 3.55
C PRO A 184 -18.75 -4.21 3.76
N ILE A 185 -18.22 -4.21 4.99
CA ILE A 185 -16.98 -4.96 5.33
C ILE A 185 -17.15 -6.47 5.19
N GLU A 186 -18.38 -6.97 5.33
CA GLU A 186 -18.74 -8.38 5.16
C GLU A 186 -18.52 -8.87 3.72
N THR A 187 -18.46 -7.97 2.73
CA THR A 187 -18.08 -8.34 1.36
C THR A 187 -16.61 -8.69 1.22
N LEU A 188 -15.79 -8.15 2.11
CA LEU A 188 -14.35 -8.43 2.18
C LEU A 188 -14.06 -9.64 3.10
N TYR A 189 -14.79 -9.72 4.20
CA TYR A 189 -14.68 -10.79 5.20
C TYR A 189 -16.05 -11.42 5.46
N PRO A 190 -16.48 -12.38 4.61
CA PRO A 190 -17.75 -13.08 4.78
C PRO A 190 -17.80 -13.75 6.17
N VAL A 191 -18.91 -13.55 6.87
CA VAL A 191 -19.16 -14.28 8.11
C VAL A 191 -19.38 -15.75 7.74
N GLU A 192 -18.49 -16.64 8.17
CA GLU A 192 -18.75 -18.08 8.03
C GLU A 192 -20.01 -18.42 8.81
N VAL A 193 -21.10 -18.68 8.11
CA VAL A 193 -22.29 -19.28 8.71
C VAL A 193 -21.90 -20.71 9.04
N LYS A 194 -21.51 -20.96 10.30
CA LYS A 194 -21.36 -22.36 10.75
C LYS A 194 -22.72 -23.05 10.61
N PRO A 195 -22.74 -24.20 9.94
CA PRO A 195 -23.97 -25.00 9.80
C PRO A 195 -24.51 -25.48 11.16
#